data_4c3182bdfed63ce791eea0519a64dbd5
#
_entry.id   4c3182bdfed63ce791eea0519a64dbd5
#
_cell.length_a   1.000
_cell.length_b   1.000
_cell.length_c   1.000
_cell.angle_alpha   90.00
_cell.angle_beta   90.00
_cell.angle_gamma   90.00
#
_symmetry.space_group_name_H-M   'P 1'
#
loop_
_entity.id
_entity.type
_entity.pdbx_description
1 polymer ?
#
loop_
_entity_poly.entity_id
_entity_poly.type
_entity_poly.pdbx_seq_one_letter_code
_entity_poly.pdbx_strand_id
1 'polypeptide(L)'
;MACFSVDFGGDFSEARWFKAAAAHHDLSSTVLEYDNASFLAHMRPMMWQLEGPIGGLMNSALALVMAQAHYGGFKVIQDGTGLDEAFAGYRNHHNLWLGRLIASGAAGADRAVAEYAANWGTTPDKARQAALAELARPVTAIDGTVPTRPDLMRPEFLARHAGERPGVDSTGDALKDQLVDYLQVRKVPRNTRFKDRLSMAYGLELRLPFLDHRLIELALSLPSEHYFLHGRSKSILREALAGAMDDAVRIAPKRSIQAPQGLWLRSEPMAGYVESLISSSSFADRGLFQVDKVKAAWAEFKTGKFDNSFFVWQWINVEEWFRTFVDADAVTTQVPLCPELHAVPTQG
;
A
#
# COMPACT_ATOMS: atom_id res chain seq x y z
N MET A 1 -4.95 23.30 12.75
CA MET A 1 -4.83 22.16 11.78
C MET A 1 -5.31 20.91 12.49
N ALA A 2 -6.00 19.99 11.81
CA ALA A 2 -6.43 18.73 12.37
C ALA A 2 -5.76 17.56 11.65
N CYS A 3 -5.52 16.47 12.38
CA CYS A 3 -4.92 15.26 11.86
C CYS A 3 -5.94 14.10 11.90
N PHE A 4 -5.98 13.30 10.84
CA PHE A 4 -6.87 12.15 10.72
C PHE A 4 -6.05 10.89 10.44
N SER A 5 -6.40 9.78 11.07
CA SER A 5 -5.81 8.47 10.82
C SER A 5 -6.87 7.39 10.89
N VAL A 6 -6.62 6.27 10.23
CA VAL A 6 -7.46 5.07 10.34
C VAL A 6 -6.75 4.05 11.22
N ASP A 7 -7.53 3.37 12.04
CA ASP A 7 -7.07 2.28 12.89
C ASP A 7 -7.78 0.97 12.52
N PHE A 8 -7.01 -0.07 12.33
CA PHE A 8 -7.50 -1.42 12.06
C PHE A 8 -7.48 -2.32 13.32
N GLY A 9 -7.07 -1.76 14.47
CA GLY A 9 -7.00 -2.46 15.74
C GLY A 9 -5.83 -3.46 15.87
N GLY A 10 -5.62 -3.95 17.10
CA GLY A 10 -4.65 -4.99 17.42
C GLY A 10 -3.23 -4.67 16.91
N ASP A 11 -2.58 -5.66 16.31
CA ASP A 11 -1.22 -5.56 15.79
C ASP A 11 -1.09 -4.63 14.57
N PHE A 12 -2.21 -4.26 13.97
CA PHE A 12 -2.28 -3.34 12.82
C PHE A 12 -2.50 -1.88 13.24
N SER A 13 -2.63 -1.60 14.54
CA SER A 13 -2.83 -0.25 15.06
C SER A 13 -1.54 0.57 15.02
N GLU A 14 -1.63 1.77 14.47
CA GLU A 14 -0.60 2.82 14.55
C GLU A 14 -1.06 4.04 15.37
N ALA A 15 -2.22 3.95 16.02
CA ALA A 15 -2.85 5.07 16.72
C ALA A 15 -1.95 5.72 17.77
N ARG A 16 -1.10 4.95 18.48
CA ARG A 16 -0.19 5.50 19.49
C ARG A 16 0.84 6.47 18.93
N TRP A 17 1.44 6.14 17.77
CA TRP A 17 2.45 7.01 17.12
C TRP A 17 1.80 8.23 16.49
N PHE A 18 0.63 8.03 15.89
CA PHE A 18 -0.15 9.12 15.33
C PHE A 18 -0.54 10.14 16.41
N LYS A 19 -1.08 9.67 17.54
CA LYS A 19 -1.43 10.54 18.68
C LYS A 19 -0.21 11.24 19.28
N ALA A 20 0.92 10.54 19.41
CA ALA A 20 2.16 11.14 19.91
C ALA A 20 2.67 12.25 18.97
N ALA A 21 2.67 12.02 17.66
CA ALA A 21 3.06 13.04 16.68
C ALA A 21 2.12 14.26 16.72
N ALA A 22 0.82 14.05 16.78
CA ALA A 22 -0.14 15.14 16.86
C ALA A 22 0.02 15.96 18.16
N ALA A 23 0.18 15.29 19.29
CA ALA A 23 0.38 15.94 20.60
C ALA A 23 1.69 16.76 20.65
N HIS A 24 2.78 16.27 20.06
CA HIS A 24 4.06 16.98 20.01
C HIS A 24 3.94 18.35 19.30
N HIS A 25 3.03 18.46 18.36
CA HIS A 25 2.79 19.68 17.59
C HIS A 25 1.52 20.44 17.99
N ASP A 26 0.90 20.08 19.12
CA ASP A 26 -0.35 20.68 19.60
C ASP A 26 -1.46 20.68 18.53
N LEU A 27 -1.60 19.55 17.85
CA LEU A 27 -2.62 19.35 16.80
C LEU A 27 -3.76 18.48 17.31
N SER A 28 -4.98 18.86 16.95
CA SER A 28 -6.13 17.96 17.15
C SER A 28 -5.99 16.71 16.31
N SER A 29 -6.33 15.56 16.90
CA SER A 29 -6.20 14.25 16.22
C SER A 29 -7.48 13.44 16.32
N THR A 30 -7.90 12.85 15.20
CA THR A 30 -9.05 11.94 15.13
C THR A 30 -8.60 10.61 14.57
N VAL A 31 -8.91 9.54 15.30
CA VAL A 31 -8.65 8.15 14.86
C VAL A 31 -9.98 7.53 14.49
N LEU A 32 -10.06 6.99 13.28
CA LEU A 32 -11.26 6.39 12.70
C LEU A 32 -11.10 4.88 12.69
N GLU A 33 -12.02 4.17 13.33
CA GLU A 33 -12.05 2.70 13.28
C GLU A 33 -12.66 2.24 11.96
N TYR A 34 -12.08 1.18 11.37
CA TYR A 34 -12.54 0.64 10.11
C TYR A 34 -12.41 -0.89 10.08
N ASP A 35 -13.47 -1.57 9.69
CA ASP A 35 -13.58 -3.01 9.69
C ASP A 35 -13.97 -3.59 8.31
N ASN A 36 -14.03 -4.93 8.22
CA ASN A 36 -14.33 -5.64 6.99
C ASN A 36 -15.79 -5.50 6.54
N ALA A 37 -16.72 -5.29 7.45
CA ALA A 37 -18.13 -5.09 7.12
C ALA A 37 -18.35 -3.71 6.47
N SER A 38 -17.73 -2.68 7.04
CA SER A 38 -17.69 -1.33 6.49
C SER A 38 -17.06 -1.33 5.10
N PHE A 39 -15.91 -2.05 4.95
CA PHE A 39 -15.28 -2.19 3.64
C PHE A 39 -16.23 -2.77 2.59
N LEU A 40 -16.90 -3.88 2.89
CA LEU A 40 -17.78 -4.57 1.95
C LEU A 40 -18.95 -3.68 1.51
N ALA A 41 -19.52 -2.93 2.44
CA ALA A 41 -20.61 -1.99 2.15
C ALA A 41 -20.20 -0.85 1.21
N HIS A 42 -18.95 -0.39 1.31
CA HIS A 42 -18.45 0.74 0.53
C HIS A 42 -17.75 0.36 -0.78
N MET A 43 -17.51 -0.91 -1.05
CA MET A 43 -16.66 -1.36 -2.16
C MET A 43 -17.17 -0.90 -3.54
N ARG A 44 -18.44 -1.15 -3.87
CA ARG A 44 -19.00 -0.74 -5.17
C ARG A 44 -19.10 0.78 -5.34
N PRO A 45 -19.64 1.54 -4.38
CA PRO A 45 -19.64 3.00 -4.45
C PRO A 45 -18.24 3.57 -4.66
N MET A 46 -17.23 3.04 -3.95
CA MET A 46 -15.84 3.48 -4.12
C MET A 46 -15.28 3.12 -5.50
N MET A 47 -15.56 1.91 -6.01
CA MET A 47 -15.15 1.50 -7.35
C MET A 47 -15.74 2.44 -8.42
N TRP A 48 -16.98 2.86 -8.26
CA TRP A 48 -17.61 3.85 -9.10
C TRP A 48 -16.88 5.20 -9.05
N GLN A 49 -16.56 5.69 -7.87
CA GLN A 49 -15.81 6.96 -7.69
C GLN A 49 -14.40 6.89 -8.27
N LEU A 50 -13.73 5.76 -8.15
CA LEU A 50 -12.41 5.53 -8.72
C LEU A 50 -12.43 5.37 -10.24
N GLU A 51 -13.60 5.15 -10.86
CA GLU A 51 -13.77 4.82 -12.28
C GLU A 51 -12.87 3.65 -12.70
N GLY A 52 -12.78 2.63 -11.84
CA GLY A 52 -11.91 1.49 -12.09
C GLY A 52 -11.68 0.60 -10.86
N PRO A 53 -10.83 -0.41 -11.01
CA PRO A 53 -10.50 -1.32 -9.91
C PRO A 53 -9.91 -0.58 -8.70
N ILE A 54 -10.21 -1.11 -7.52
CA ILE A 54 -9.69 -0.57 -6.25
C ILE A 54 -8.27 -1.08 -6.02
N GLY A 55 -7.31 -0.22 -5.70
CA GLY A 55 -5.90 -0.59 -5.54
C GLY A 55 -5.59 -1.52 -4.37
N GLY A 56 -6.47 -1.57 -3.38
CA GLY A 56 -6.37 -2.41 -2.18
C GLY A 56 -7.29 -1.90 -1.08
N LEU A 57 -7.46 -2.67 -0.01
CA LEU A 57 -8.35 -2.31 1.11
C LEU A 57 -7.99 -0.96 1.76
N MET A 58 -6.72 -0.54 1.68
CA MET A 58 -6.30 0.77 2.19
C MET A 58 -6.98 1.96 1.49
N ASN A 59 -7.39 1.82 0.23
CA ASN A 59 -8.07 2.91 -0.48
C ASN A 59 -9.43 3.24 0.15
N SER A 60 -10.15 2.22 0.65
CA SER A 60 -11.41 2.44 1.35
C SER A 60 -11.23 3.15 2.70
N ALA A 61 -10.16 2.81 3.41
CA ALA A 61 -9.79 3.52 4.63
C ALA A 61 -9.45 5.00 4.37
N LEU A 62 -8.81 5.30 3.25
CA LEU A 62 -8.56 6.68 2.82
C LEU A 62 -9.85 7.42 2.47
N ALA A 63 -10.83 6.75 1.85
CA ALA A 63 -12.14 7.34 1.59
C ALA A 63 -12.83 7.78 2.89
N LEU A 64 -12.70 6.99 3.96
CA LEU A 64 -13.20 7.35 5.28
C LEU A 64 -12.55 8.64 5.83
N VAL A 65 -11.23 8.76 5.69
CA VAL A 65 -10.50 9.99 6.08
C VAL A 65 -10.98 11.20 5.28
N MET A 66 -11.17 11.05 3.96
CA MET A 66 -11.66 12.13 3.10
C MET A 66 -13.07 12.55 3.50
N ALA A 67 -13.97 11.59 3.77
CA ALA A 67 -15.30 11.88 4.25
C ALA A 67 -15.27 12.67 5.57
N GLN A 68 -14.48 12.22 6.54
CA GLN A 68 -14.38 12.88 7.84
C GLN A 68 -13.84 14.30 7.73
N ALA A 69 -12.85 14.52 6.87
CA ALA A 69 -12.34 15.86 6.62
C ALA A 69 -13.39 16.78 5.95
N HIS A 70 -14.15 16.25 4.98
CA HIS A 70 -15.23 16.98 4.34
C HIS A 70 -16.30 17.42 5.35
N TYR A 71 -16.80 16.50 6.18
CA TYR A 71 -17.81 16.79 7.20
C TYR A 71 -17.27 17.71 8.31
N GLY A 72 -15.96 17.67 8.57
CA GLY A 72 -15.27 18.64 9.43
C GLY A 72 -15.08 20.03 8.83
N GLY A 73 -15.59 20.28 7.61
CA GLY A 73 -15.54 21.58 6.92
C GLY A 73 -14.18 21.90 6.30
N PHE A 74 -13.24 20.96 6.25
CA PHE A 74 -11.95 21.17 5.60
C PHE A 74 -12.11 21.22 4.08
N LYS A 75 -11.21 21.95 3.41
CA LYS A 75 -11.16 22.06 1.94
C LYS A 75 -9.86 21.54 1.37
N VAL A 76 -8.79 21.51 2.17
CA VAL A 76 -7.46 21.08 1.78
C VAL A 76 -6.95 20.03 2.73
N ILE A 77 -6.40 18.96 2.19
CA ILE A 77 -5.70 17.89 2.91
C ILE A 77 -4.25 17.84 2.46
N GLN A 78 -3.35 17.57 3.41
CA GLN A 78 -1.95 17.23 3.11
C GLN A 78 -1.71 15.76 3.43
N ASP A 79 -0.97 15.08 2.55
CA ASP A 79 -0.65 13.65 2.65
C ASP A 79 0.83 13.40 2.35
N GLY A 80 1.40 12.39 3.01
CA GLY A 80 2.81 12.04 2.94
C GLY A 80 3.22 11.17 1.74
N THR A 81 2.40 11.05 0.70
CA THR A 81 2.72 10.25 -0.51
C THR A 81 3.99 10.75 -1.18
N GLY A 82 4.80 9.83 -1.66
CA GLY A 82 6.07 10.10 -2.32
C GLY A 82 7.29 9.98 -1.40
N LEU A 83 7.08 10.05 -0.08
CA LEU A 83 8.18 10.02 0.89
C LEU A 83 8.94 8.69 0.87
N ASP A 84 8.26 7.56 0.83
CA ASP A 84 8.89 6.24 0.77
C ASP A 84 9.56 6.00 -0.59
N GLU A 85 8.99 6.51 -1.67
CA GLU A 85 9.50 6.39 -3.02
C GLU A 85 10.74 7.28 -3.26
N ALA A 86 10.76 8.50 -2.73
CA ALA A 86 11.87 9.42 -2.90
C ALA A 86 13.04 9.09 -1.94
N PHE A 87 12.76 8.65 -0.71
CA PHE A 87 13.77 8.45 0.35
C PHE A 87 13.99 6.98 0.72
N ALA A 88 13.76 6.07 -0.20
CA ALA A 88 14.02 4.64 -0.04
C ALA A 88 13.39 4.01 1.22
N GLY A 89 12.10 4.30 1.48
CA GLY A 89 11.41 3.90 2.71
C GLY A 89 10.97 2.43 2.76
N TYR A 90 10.97 1.69 1.65
CA TYR A 90 10.51 0.31 1.62
C TYR A 90 11.60 -0.70 1.98
N ARG A 91 11.19 -1.85 2.50
CA ARG A 91 12.12 -2.92 2.87
C ARG A 91 12.91 -3.45 1.67
N ASN A 92 12.26 -3.56 0.51
CA ASN A 92 12.91 -4.00 -0.71
C ASN A 92 13.98 -2.99 -1.20
N HIS A 93 13.80 -1.69 -1.00
CA HIS A 93 14.84 -0.69 -1.28
C HIS A 93 16.09 -0.95 -0.44
N HIS A 94 15.91 -1.23 0.85
CA HIS A 94 17.00 -1.53 1.77
C HIS A 94 17.69 -2.85 1.40
N ASN A 95 16.91 -3.89 1.06
CA ASN A 95 17.45 -5.17 0.59
C ASN A 95 18.26 -5.00 -0.69
N LEU A 96 17.80 -4.20 -1.63
CA LEU A 96 18.48 -3.96 -2.90
C LEU A 96 19.83 -3.25 -2.71
N TRP A 97 19.87 -2.19 -1.89
CA TRP A 97 21.11 -1.51 -1.51
C TRP A 97 22.08 -2.46 -0.79
N LEU A 98 21.59 -3.20 0.20
CA LEU A 98 22.40 -4.14 0.97
C LEU A 98 22.94 -5.27 0.07
N GLY A 99 22.12 -5.80 -0.84
CA GLY A 99 22.51 -6.79 -1.83
C GLY A 99 23.68 -6.32 -2.72
N ARG A 100 23.64 -5.05 -3.15
CA ARG A 100 24.74 -4.43 -3.90
C ARG A 100 26.02 -4.33 -3.09
N LEU A 101 25.94 -3.89 -1.83
CA LEU A 101 27.13 -3.84 -0.94
C LEU A 101 27.77 -5.21 -0.78
N ILE A 102 26.94 -6.23 -0.58
CA ILE A 102 27.40 -7.62 -0.44
C ILE A 102 28.06 -8.10 -1.75
N ALA A 103 27.39 -7.94 -2.88
CA ALA A 103 27.85 -8.43 -4.17
C ALA A 103 29.13 -7.74 -4.65
N SER A 104 29.32 -6.46 -4.30
CA SER A 104 30.53 -5.71 -4.63
C SER A 104 31.71 -5.98 -3.69
N GLY A 105 31.53 -6.72 -2.59
CA GLY A 105 32.54 -6.90 -1.56
C GLY A 105 32.93 -5.60 -0.85
N ALA A 106 32.03 -4.63 -0.79
CA ALA A 106 32.29 -3.32 -0.22
C ALA A 106 32.72 -3.39 1.25
N ALA A 107 33.72 -2.60 1.63
CA ALA A 107 34.07 -2.44 3.03
C ALA A 107 32.88 -1.96 3.85
N GLY A 108 32.56 -2.65 4.95
CA GLY A 108 31.40 -2.33 5.79
C GLY A 108 30.11 -3.07 5.45
N ALA A 109 30.08 -3.94 4.41
CA ALA A 109 28.91 -4.75 4.10
C ALA A 109 28.45 -5.60 5.31
N ASP A 110 29.36 -6.23 6.03
CA ASP A 110 29.04 -7.03 7.22
C ASP A 110 28.44 -6.19 8.34
N ARG A 111 28.95 -4.99 8.56
CA ARG A 111 28.39 -4.05 9.52
C ARG A 111 26.97 -3.62 9.10
N ALA A 112 26.76 -3.28 7.85
CA ALA A 112 25.44 -2.90 7.33
C ALA A 112 24.43 -4.06 7.46
N VAL A 113 24.86 -5.29 7.22
CA VAL A 113 24.02 -6.50 7.43
C VAL A 113 23.63 -6.65 8.91
N ALA A 114 24.59 -6.47 9.83
CA ALA A 114 24.34 -6.58 11.27
C ALA A 114 23.35 -5.50 11.76
N GLU A 115 23.56 -4.24 11.35
CA GLU A 115 22.67 -3.11 11.66
C GLU A 115 21.26 -3.33 11.11
N TYR A 116 21.15 -3.79 9.85
CA TYR A 116 19.87 -4.15 9.26
C TYR A 116 19.18 -5.26 10.05
N ALA A 117 19.89 -6.35 10.34
CA ALA A 117 19.33 -7.49 11.06
C ALA A 117 18.78 -7.10 12.43
N ALA A 118 19.53 -6.26 13.18
CA ALA A 118 19.09 -5.73 14.47
C ALA A 118 17.81 -4.89 14.37
N ASN A 119 17.72 -4.00 13.36
CA ASN A 119 16.54 -3.14 13.18
C ASN A 119 15.28 -3.89 12.71
N TRP A 120 15.45 -4.96 11.91
CA TRP A 120 14.33 -5.74 11.37
C TRP A 120 14.02 -7.00 12.18
N GLY A 121 14.68 -7.22 13.33
CA GLY A 121 14.43 -8.38 14.17
C GLY A 121 14.71 -9.72 13.46
N THR A 122 15.77 -9.76 12.64
CA THR A 122 16.15 -10.96 11.87
C THR A 122 17.61 -11.35 12.15
N THR A 123 18.08 -12.46 11.59
CA THR A 123 19.48 -12.85 11.70
C THR A 123 20.31 -12.27 10.53
N PRO A 124 21.63 -12.05 10.71
CA PRO A 124 22.49 -11.60 9.63
C PRO A 124 22.45 -12.50 8.38
N ASP A 125 22.37 -13.82 8.55
CA ASP A 125 22.29 -14.76 7.43
C ASP A 125 20.99 -14.61 6.64
N LYS A 126 19.85 -14.51 7.33
CA LYS A 126 18.56 -14.26 6.68
C LYS A 126 18.52 -12.89 5.99
N ALA A 127 19.12 -11.86 6.61
CA ALA A 127 19.25 -10.54 6.03
C ALA A 127 20.07 -10.60 4.73
N ARG A 128 21.20 -11.29 4.74
CA ARG A 128 22.08 -11.48 3.58
C ARG A 128 21.38 -12.24 2.45
N GLN A 129 20.68 -13.33 2.78
CA GLN A 129 19.91 -14.11 1.82
C GLN A 129 18.79 -13.27 1.17
N ALA A 130 18.02 -12.52 1.97
CA ALA A 130 16.97 -11.67 1.47
C ALA A 130 17.50 -10.55 0.57
N ALA A 131 18.63 -9.94 0.93
CA ALA A 131 19.26 -8.89 0.15
C ALA A 131 19.76 -9.38 -1.22
N LEU A 132 20.42 -10.52 -1.25
CA LEU A 132 20.89 -11.12 -2.51
C LEU A 132 19.73 -11.61 -3.39
N ALA A 133 18.68 -12.16 -2.78
CA ALA A 133 17.48 -12.56 -3.51
C ALA A 133 16.76 -11.35 -4.14
N GLU A 134 16.71 -10.21 -3.45
CA GLU A 134 16.13 -8.97 -4.01
C GLU A 134 16.97 -8.44 -5.17
N LEU A 135 18.29 -8.44 -5.04
CA LEU A 135 19.19 -8.00 -6.11
C LEU A 135 19.07 -8.87 -7.39
N ALA A 136 18.83 -10.17 -7.21
CA ALA A 136 18.64 -11.11 -8.33
C ALA A 136 17.22 -11.07 -8.92
N ARG A 137 16.28 -10.38 -8.30
CA ARG A 137 14.90 -10.33 -8.76
C ARG A 137 14.78 -9.44 -9.99
N PRO A 138 14.13 -9.93 -11.07
CA PRO A 138 13.78 -9.05 -12.18
C PRO A 138 12.87 -7.91 -11.69
N VAL A 139 13.08 -6.68 -12.19
CA VAL A 139 12.30 -5.47 -11.86
C VAL A 139 10.82 -5.58 -12.32
N THR A 140 10.29 -6.76 -12.46
CA THR A 140 8.94 -7.03 -12.99
C THR A 140 7.85 -7.09 -11.92
N ALA A 141 8.21 -7.15 -10.64
CA ALA A 141 7.23 -7.24 -9.56
C ALA A 141 6.65 -5.86 -9.24
N ILE A 142 5.35 -5.70 -9.48
CA ILE A 142 4.60 -4.52 -9.06
C ILE A 142 4.51 -4.54 -7.53
N ASP A 143 4.97 -3.49 -6.84
CA ASP A 143 4.73 -3.25 -5.42
C ASP A 143 5.35 -4.25 -4.42
N GLY A 144 6.29 -5.07 -4.79
CA GLY A 144 6.72 -6.14 -3.90
C GLY A 144 5.59 -7.13 -3.57
N THR A 145 4.45 -7.02 -4.25
CA THR A 145 3.36 -7.99 -4.16
C THR A 145 3.76 -9.26 -4.89
N VAL A 146 3.60 -10.32 -4.18
CA VAL A 146 3.86 -11.67 -4.67
C VAL A 146 2.88 -12.00 -5.80
N PRO A 147 3.25 -12.94 -6.67
CA PRO A 147 2.55 -13.27 -7.90
C PRO A 147 1.05 -13.44 -7.75
N THR A 148 0.39 -12.95 -8.77
CA THR A 148 -1.05 -12.92 -8.94
C THR A 148 -1.66 -14.30 -9.23
N ARG A 149 -0.94 -15.40 -9.02
CA ARG A 149 -1.39 -16.75 -9.32
C ARG A 149 -1.87 -16.89 -10.78
N PRO A 150 -1.01 -16.62 -11.78
CA PRO A 150 -1.38 -16.75 -13.20
C PRO A 150 -1.77 -18.18 -13.59
N ASP A 151 -1.36 -19.19 -12.81
CA ASP A 151 -1.75 -20.57 -12.93
C ASP A 151 -3.27 -20.82 -12.75
N LEU A 152 -3.98 -19.87 -12.16
CA LEU A 152 -5.43 -19.90 -11.99
C LEU A 152 -6.19 -19.25 -13.15
N MET A 153 -5.49 -18.53 -14.01
CA MET A 153 -6.09 -17.90 -15.19
C MET A 153 -6.16 -18.90 -16.36
N ARG A 154 -7.04 -18.62 -17.32
CA ARG A 154 -7.10 -19.41 -18.55
C ARG A 154 -5.87 -19.12 -19.41
N PRO A 155 -5.19 -20.17 -19.94
CA PRO A 155 -3.98 -19.98 -20.74
C PRO A 155 -4.20 -19.09 -21.97
N GLU A 156 -5.37 -19.20 -22.60
CA GLU A 156 -5.73 -18.42 -23.79
C GLU A 156 -5.83 -16.92 -23.48
N PHE A 157 -6.30 -16.57 -22.27
CA PHE A 157 -6.34 -15.20 -21.81
C PHE A 157 -4.93 -14.66 -21.56
N LEU A 158 -4.09 -15.43 -20.87
CA LEU A 158 -2.70 -15.04 -20.61
C LEU A 158 -1.92 -14.84 -21.91
N ALA A 159 -2.06 -15.75 -22.88
CA ALA A 159 -1.37 -15.65 -24.16
C ALA A 159 -1.74 -14.39 -24.96
N ARG A 160 -3.01 -13.98 -24.91
CA ARG A 160 -3.48 -12.76 -25.60
C ARG A 160 -3.00 -11.47 -24.96
N HIS A 161 -2.70 -11.49 -23.67
CA HIS A 161 -2.33 -10.32 -22.89
C HIS A 161 -0.89 -10.36 -22.38
N ALA A 162 -0.07 -11.27 -22.93
CA ALA A 162 1.37 -11.26 -22.73
C ALA A 162 1.95 -10.04 -23.47
N GLY A 163 2.37 -9.05 -22.72
CA GLY A 163 2.97 -7.81 -23.26
C GLY A 163 4.11 -7.34 -22.40
N GLU A 164 5.00 -6.56 -23.00
CA GLU A 164 6.05 -5.85 -22.27
C GLU A 164 5.41 -4.78 -21.36
N ARG A 165 5.97 -4.65 -20.17
CA ARG A 165 5.59 -3.59 -19.25
C ARG A 165 6.53 -2.41 -19.41
N PRO A 166 6.02 -1.16 -19.34
CA PRO A 166 6.89 -0.01 -19.35
C PRO A 166 7.87 -0.09 -18.18
N GLY A 167 9.09 0.30 -18.42
CA GLY A 167 10.16 0.42 -17.45
C GLY A 167 10.81 1.79 -17.52
N VAL A 168 11.85 2.00 -16.75
CA VAL A 168 12.70 3.19 -16.79
C VAL A 168 14.06 2.82 -17.36
N ASP A 169 14.74 3.80 -17.94
CA ASP A 169 16.13 3.62 -18.38
C ASP A 169 17.03 3.40 -17.15
N SER A 170 17.98 2.48 -17.27
CA SER A 170 18.89 2.19 -16.17
C SER A 170 19.92 3.29 -15.97
N THR A 171 20.07 3.72 -14.73
CA THR A 171 21.13 4.65 -14.29
C THR A 171 22.44 3.93 -13.96
N GLY A 172 22.44 2.60 -13.95
CA GLY A 172 23.53 1.76 -13.45
C GLY A 172 23.51 1.56 -11.94
N ASP A 173 22.56 2.19 -11.24
CA ASP A 173 22.29 1.96 -9.81
C ASP A 173 20.89 1.35 -9.63
N ALA A 174 20.83 0.06 -9.35
CA ALA A 174 19.58 -0.67 -9.24
C ALA A 174 18.61 -0.09 -8.19
N LEU A 175 19.10 0.53 -7.11
CA LEU A 175 18.28 1.23 -6.15
C LEU A 175 17.68 2.49 -6.78
N LYS A 176 18.49 3.31 -7.45
CA LYS A 176 18.00 4.53 -8.12
C LYS A 176 16.99 4.20 -9.21
N ASP A 177 17.29 3.17 -10.02
CA ASP A 177 16.36 2.67 -11.04
C ASP A 177 15.01 2.29 -10.43
N GLN A 178 15.01 1.62 -9.27
CA GLN A 178 13.78 1.26 -8.58
C GLN A 178 13.05 2.49 -7.99
N LEU A 179 13.76 3.47 -7.43
CA LEU A 179 13.15 4.71 -6.94
C LEU A 179 12.48 5.47 -8.09
N VAL A 180 13.18 5.62 -9.22
CA VAL A 180 12.63 6.29 -10.42
C VAL A 180 11.43 5.52 -10.97
N ASP A 181 11.52 4.20 -11.06
CA ASP A 181 10.41 3.35 -11.50
C ASP A 181 9.17 3.51 -10.61
N TYR A 182 9.36 3.57 -9.30
CA TYR A 182 8.25 3.78 -8.36
C TYR A 182 7.65 5.17 -8.44
N LEU A 183 8.49 6.20 -8.65
CA LEU A 183 8.06 7.58 -8.80
C LEU A 183 7.31 7.82 -10.12
N GLN A 184 7.79 7.25 -11.23
CA GLN A 184 7.31 7.61 -12.57
C GLN A 184 6.34 6.59 -13.18
N VAL A 185 6.41 5.30 -12.80
CA VAL A 185 5.68 4.24 -13.51
C VAL A 185 4.75 3.47 -12.60
N ARG A 186 5.24 2.87 -11.51
CA ARG A 186 4.50 1.80 -10.85
C ARG A 186 3.69 2.22 -9.64
N LYS A 187 4.21 3.10 -8.77
CA LYS A 187 3.57 3.41 -7.49
C LYS A 187 2.91 4.76 -7.44
N VAL A 188 3.70 5.83 -7.61
CA VAL A 188 3.20 7.19 -7.43
C VAL A 188 2.06 7.50 -8.40
N PRO A 189 2.14 7.23 -9.72
CA PRO A 189 1.04 7.53 -10.65
C PRO A 189 -0.26 6.83 -10.28
N ARG A 190 -0.17 5.57 -9.85
CA ARG A 190 -1.35 4.81 -9.40
C ARG A 190 -1.91 5.36 -8.09
N ASN A 191 -1.05 5.63 -7.10
CA ASN A 191 -1.48 6.11 -5.79
C ASN A 191 -2.06 7.52 -5.86
N THR A 192 -1.45 8.41 -6.64
CA THR A 192 -1.96 9.77 -6.85
C THR A 192 -3.31 9.74 -7.54
N ARG A 193 -3.50 8.91 -8.58
CA ARG A 193 -4.80 8.73 -9.23
C ARG A 193 -5.89 8.30 -8.25
N PHE A 194 -5.63 7.30 -7.41
CA PHE A 194 -6.61 6.85 -6.42
C PHE A 194 -6.95 7.94 -5.40
N LYS A 195 -5.92 8.60 -4.87
CA LYS A 195 -6.10 9.65 -3.86
C LYS A 195 -6.80 10.89 -4.42
N ASP A 196 -6.46 11.29 -5.64
CA ASP A 196 -7.12 12.40 -6.33
C ASP A 196 -8.62 12.10 -6.54
N ARG A 197 -8.96 10.93 -7.07
CA ARG A 197 -10.36 10.53 -7.24
C ARG A 197 -11.12 10.49 -5.92
N LEU A 198 -10.51 9.93 -4.87
CA LEU A 198 -11.15 9.86 -3.56
C LEU A 198 -11.31 11.23 -2.91
N SER A 199 -10.32 12.12 -2.99
CA SER A 199 -10.43 13.46 -2.43
C SER A 199 -11.46 14.29 -3.19
N MET A 200 -11.48 14.19 -4.53
CA MET A 200 -12.44 14.91 -5.36
C MET A 200 -13.87 14.40 -5.19
N ALA A 201 -14.07 13.12 -4.85
CA ALA A 201 -15.40 12.61 -4.49
C ALA A 201 -16.04 13.36 -3.31
N TYR A 202 -15.21 13.97 -2.46
CA TYR A 202 -15.63 14.80 -1.32
C TYR A 202 -15.35 16.30 -1.53
N GLY A 203 -14.95 16.73 -2.72
CA GLY A 203 -14.63 18.13 -3.01
C GLY A 203 -13.45 18.69 -2.19
N LEU A 204 -12.44 17.84 -1.95
CA LEU A 204 -11.23 18.16 -1.19
C LEU A 204 -10.04 18.32 -2.11
N GLU A 205 -9.25 19.37 -1.92
CA GLU A 205 -7.95 19.56 -2.56
C GLU A 205 -6.89 18.76 -1.82
N LEU A 206 -6.24 17.82 -2.50
CA LEU A 206 -5.15 17.01 -1.93
C LEU A 206 -3.78 17.59 -2.31
N ARG A 207 -2.95 17.87 -1.32
CA ARG A 207 -1.59 18.36 -1.48
C ARG A 207 -0.56 17.31 -1.05
N LEU A 208 0.47 17.10 -1.87
CA LEU A 208 1.50 16.07 -1.73
C LEU A 208 2.90 16.71 -1.67
N PRO A 209 3.28 17.31 -0.52
CA PRO A 209 4.52 18.11 -0.44
C PRO A 209 5.79 17.30 -0.71
N PHE A 210 5.79 15.98 -0.48
CA PHE A 210 6.94 15.11 -0.77
C PHE A 210 7.10 14.78 -2.27
N LEU A 211 6.15 15.19 -3.12
CA LEU A 211 6.26 15.11 -4.57
C LEU A 211 6.71 16.43 -5.22
N ASP A 212 7.15 17.42 -4.43
CA ASP A 212 7.83 18.60 -4.97
C ASP A 212 9.08 18.16 -5.75
N HIS A 213 9.15 18.55 -7.03
CA HIS A 213 10.22 18.10 -7.94
C HIS A 213 11.63 18.43 -7.39
N ARG A 214 11.80 19.58 -6.73
CA ARG A 214 13.07 20.01 -6.14
C ARG A 214 13.52 19.06 -5.03
N LEU A 215 12.56 18.59 -4.23
CA LEU A 215 12.82 17.60 -3.17
C LEU A 215 13.15 16.22 -3.75
N ILE A 216 12.45 15.81 -4.80
CA ILE A 216 12.71 14.55 -5.51
C ILE A 216 14.09 14.57 -6.17
N GLU A 217 14.42 15.66 -6.90
CA GLU A 217 15.73 15.82 -7.54
C GLU A 217 16.87 15.79 -6.51
N LEU A 218 16.71 16.52 -5.39
CA LEU A 218 17.65 16.45 -4.27
C LEU A 218 17.77 15.02 -3.74
N ALA A 219 16.64 14.38 -3.43
CA ALA A 219 16.66 13.01 -2.90
C ALA A 219 17.39 12.06 -3.86
N LEU A 220 17.06 12.08 -5.15
CA LEU A 220 17.69 11.21 -6.15
C LEU A 220 19.18 11.53 -6.39
N SER A 221 19.63 12.74 -6.12
CA SER A 221 21.06 13.12 -6.24
C SER A 221 21.93 12.59 -5.10
N LEU A 222 21.33 12.24 -3.95
CA LEU A 222 22.08 11.77 -2.79
C LEU A 222 22.76 10.43 -3.05
N PRO A 223 23.99 10.20 -2.53
CA PRO A 223 24.58 8.86 -2.46
C PRO A 223 23.69 7.89 -1.71
N SER A 224 23.61 6.64 -2.17
CA SER A 224 22.65 5.65 -1.66
C SER A 224 22.83 5.31 -0.18
N GLU A 225 24.03 5.46 0.37
CA GLU A 225 24.30 5.26 1.81
C GLU A 225 23.54 6.23 2.73
N HIS A 226 23.20 7.43 2.27
CA HIS A 226 22.45 8.40 3.07
C HIS A 226 21.01 7.99 3.36
N TYR A 227 20.48 7.05 2.61
CA TYR A 227 19.14 6.53 2.91
C TYR A 227 19.12 5.51 4.05
N PHE A 228 20.27 4.87 4.39
CA PHE A 228 20.32 3.66 5.24
C PHE A 228 21.36 3.73 6.35
N LEU A 229 21.45 4.85 7.05
CA LEU A 229 22.37 4.95 8.20
C LEU A 229 21.84 4.16 9.40
N HIS A 230 22.72 3.50 10.13
CA HIS A 230 22.40 2.72 11.33
C HIS A 230 21.32 1.65 11.10
N GLY A 231 21.29 1.04 9.92
CA GLY A 231 20.32 0.02 9.52
C GLY A 231 18.87 0.51 9.39
N ARG A 232 18.61 1.83 9.40
CA ARG A 232 17.28 2.43 9.26
C ARG A 232 17.09 2.97 7.85
N SER A 233 15.88 2.87 7.33
CA SER A 233 15.50 3.53 6.08
C SER A 233 15.15 5.01 6.30
N LYS A 234 15.21 5.81 5.24
CA LYS A 234 14.94 7.27 5.25
C LYS A 234 15.84 8.03 6.23
N SER A 235 17.08 7.59 6.40
CA SER A 235 17.94 8.10 7.47
C SER A 235 18.21 9.59 7.36
N ILE A 236 18.54 10.09 6.17
CA ILE A 236 18.78 11.53 5.99
C ILE A 236 17.57 12.38 6.38
N LEU A 237 16.36 11.92 6.06
CA LEU A 237 15.13 12.63 6.44
C LEU A 237 14.93 12.59 7.97
N ARG A 238 15.21 11.45 8.61
CA ARG A 238 15.15 11.33 10.06
C ARG A 238 16.14 12.26 10.76
N GLU A 239 17.36 12.35 10.25
CA GLU A 239 18.37 13.27 10.78
C GLU A 239 17.96 14.73 10.56
N ALA A 240 17.47 15.10 9.41
CA ALA A 240 16.99 16.45 9.09
C ALA A 240 15.82 16.91 9.99
N LEU A 241 15.02 15.98 10.48
CA LEU A 241 13.87 16.25 11.36
C LEU A 241 14.23 16.16 12.87
N ALA A 242 15.50 16.01 13.22
CA ALA A 242 15.92 16.05 14.62
C ALA A 242 15.58 17.39 15.24
N GLY A 243 14.91 17.36 16.40
CA GLY A 243 14.43 18.56 17.09
C GLY A 243 13.13 19.17 16.51
N ALA A 244 12.74 18.79 15.29
CA ALA A 244 11.46 19.22 14.69
C ALA A 244 10.34 18.16 14.82
N MET A 245 10.66 16.96 15.20
CA MET A 245 9.72 15.85 15.38
C MET A 245 10.05 15.11 16.68
N ASP A 246 9.03 14.61 17.36
CA ASP A 246 9.21 13.72 18.52
C ASP A 246 10.10 12.53 18.16
N ASP A 247 11.15 12.31 18.94
CA ASP A 247 12.09 11.21 18.72
C ASP A 247 11.41 9.84 18.80
N ALA A 248 10.40 9.65 19.62
CA ALA A 248 9.64 8.40 19.69
C ALA A 248 8.98 8.05 18.34
N VAL A 249 8.66 9.06 17.53
CA VAL A 249 8.11 8.89 16.17
C VAL A 249 9.24 8.89 15.14
N ARG A 250 10.16 9.84 15.22
CA ARG A 250 11.27 10.05 14.29
C ARG A 250 12.15 8.80 14.13
N ILE A 251 12.47 8.15 15.25
CA ILE A 251 13.32 6.94 15.27
C ILE A 251 12.53 5.63 15.35
N ALA A 252 11.19 5.69 15.30
CA ALA A 252 10.35 4.49 15.34
C ALA A 252 10.75 3.47 14.25
N PRO A 253 10.62 2.17 14.54
CA PRO A 253 10.82 1.13 13.53
C PRO A 253 9.88 1.35 12.35
N LYS A 254 10.33 0.98 11.13
CA LYS A 254 9.45 1.01 9.95
C LYS A 254 8.28 0.05 10.17
N ARG A 255 7.07 0.61 10.09
CA ARG A 255 5.83 -0.16 10.01
C ARG A 255 5.18 0.09 8.66
N SER A 256 4.47 -0.89 8.17
CA SER A 256 3.61 -0.73 6.99
C SER A 256 2.19 -0.52 7.48
N ILE A 257 1.59 0.62 7.13
CA ILE A 257 0.15 0.79 7.28
C ILE A 257 -0.49 -0.15 6.26
N GLN A 258 -1.05 -1.24 6.73
CA GLN A 258 -1.76 -2.20 5.90
C GLN A 258 -3.04 -2.61 6.61
N ALA A 259 -4.14 -2.58 5.88
CA ALA A 259 -5.35 -3.26 6.33
C ALA A 259 -5.03 -4.76 6.49
N PRO A 260 -5.62 -5.44 7.47
CA PRO A 260 -5.42 -6.87 7.70
C PRO A 260 -6.12 -7.72 6.63
N GLN A 261 -5.77 -7.48 5.36
CA GLN A 261 -6.47 -8.03 4.19
C GLN A 261 -6.61 -9.55 4.24
N GLY A 262 -5.52 -10.26 4.57
CA GLY A 262 -5.55 -11.71 4.66
C GLY A 262 -6.47 -12.22 5.77
N LEU A 263 -6.54 -11.52 6.90
CA LEU A 263 -7.43 -11.84 8.00
C LEU A 263 -8.89 -11.55 7.62
N TRP A 264 -9.17 -10.38 7.07
CA TRP A 264 -10.51 -9.98 6.67
C TRP A 264 -11.11 -10.90 5.61
N LEU A 265 -10.33 -11.26 4.60
CA LEU A 265 -10.80 -12.18 3.56
C LEU A 265 -11.14 -13.58 4.09
N ARG A 266 -10.53 -14.00 5.22
CA ARG A 266 -10.84 -15.28 5.87
C ARG A 266 -11.94 -15.22 6.91
N SER A 267 -12.41 -14.02 7.26
CA SER A 267 -13.46 -13.81 8.27
C SER A 267 -14.76 -13.31 7.64
N GLU A 268 -15.88 -13.57 8.33
CA GLU A 268 -17.16 -13.03 7.91
C GLU A 268 -17.20 -11.51 8.12
N PRO A 269 -17.91 -10.74 7.26
CA PRO A 269 -18.74 -11.23 6.13
C PRO A 269 -17.97 -11.46 4.81
N MET A 270 -16.66 -11.13 4.76
CA MET A 270 -15.87 -11.21 3.52
C MET A 270 -15.70 -12.64 2.99
N ALA A 271 -15.54 -13.62 3.88
CA ALA A 271 -15.37 -15.02 3.46
C ALA A 271 -16.60 -15.53 2.71
N GLY A 272 -17.80 -15.32 3.26
CA GLY A 272 -19.04 -15.69 2.60
C GLY A 272 -19.27 -14.91 1.29
N TYR A 273 -18.86 -13.64 1.26
CA TYR A 273 -18.90 -12.85 0.02
C TYR A 273 -18.01 -13.44 -1.09
N VAL A 274 -16.76 -13.80 -0.78
CA VAL A 274 -15.84 -14.43 -1.75
C VAL A 274 -16.41 -15.75 -2.25
N GLU A 275 -16.96 -16.60 -1.37
CA GLU A 275 -17.57 -17.87 -1.76
C GLU A 275 -18.75 -17.69 -2.71
N SER A 276 -19.62 -16.74 -2.43
CA SER A 276 -20.73 -16.37 -3.30
C SER A 276 -20.23 -15.89 -4.67
N LEU A 277 -19.20 -15.02 -4.68
CA LEU A 277 -18.63 -14.44 -5.88
C LEU A 277 -18.03 -15.51 -6.81
N ILE A 278 -17.13 -16.36 -6.31
CA ILE A 278 -16.45 -17.39 -7.12
C ILE A 278 -17.36 -18.55 -7.52
N SER A 279 -18.55 -18.64 -6.90
CA SER A 279 -19.59 -19.63 -7.24
C SER A 279 -20.65 -19.09 -8.17
N SER A 280 -20.64 -17.80 -8.48
CA SER A 280 -21.63 -17.17 -9.35
C SER A 280 -21.44 -17.57 -10.83
N SER A 281 -22.53 -17.62 -11.57
CA SER A 281 -22.49 -17.83 -13.03
C SER A 281 -21.73 -16.70 -13.72
N SER A 282 -21.95 -15.43 -13.28
CA SER A 282 -21.24 -14.29 -13.85
C SER A 282 -19.73 -14.46 -13.81
N PHE A 283 -19.16 -14.86 -12.66
CA PHE A 283 -17.72 -15.11 -12.53
C PHE A 283 -17.23 -16.22 -13.48
N ALA A 284 -17.99 -17.31 -13.61
CA ALA A 284 -17.64 -18.43 -14.49
C ALA A 284 -17.69 -18.02 -15.96
N ASP A 285 -18.73 -17.28 -16.37
CA ASP A 285 -19.00 -16.90 -17.76
C ASP A 285 -18.04 -15.81 -18.28
N ARG A 286 -17.30 -15.09 -17.38
CA ARG A 286 -16.22 -14.17 -17.81
C ARG A 286 -15.15 -14.86 -18.65
N GLY A 287 -14.93 -16.15 -18.44
CA GLY A 287 -13.90 -16.89 -19.18
C GLY A 287 -12.45 -16.47 -18.86
N LEU A 288 -12.22 -15.83 -17.72
CA LEU A 288 -10.89 -15.36 -17.30
C LEU A 288 -10.14 -16.40 -16.49
N PHE A 289 -10.86 -17.15 -15.65
CA PHE A 289 -10.29 -18.03 -14.65
C PHE A 289 -10.68 -19.49 -14.87
N GLN A 290 -9.85 -20.39 -14.37
CA GLN A 290 -10.15 -21.82 -14.26
C GLN A 290 -10.89 -22.04 -12.92
N VAL A 291 -12.23 -22.00 -12.93
CA VAL A 291 -13.09 -21.90 -11.74
C VAL A 291 -12.79 -22.99 -10.70
N ASP A 292 -12.55 -24.23 -11.13
CA ASP A 292 -12.25 -25.33 -10.21
C ASP A 292 -10.93 -25.11 -9.48
N LYS A 293 -9.92 -24.60 -10.19
CA LYS A 293 -8.64 -24.24 -9.57
C LYS A 293 -8.79 -23.04 -8.61
N VAL A 294 -9.63 -22.07 -8.96
CA VAL A 294 -9.94 -20.93 -8.08
C VAL A 294 -10.58 -21.42 -6.79
N LYS A 295 -11.58 -22.29 -6.86
CA LYS A 295 -12.24 -22.86 -5.68
C LYS A 295 -11.27 -23.69 -4.81
N ALA A 296 -10.38 -24.46 -5.42
CA ALA A 296 -9.35 -25.18 -4.71
C ALA A 296 -8.35 -24.24 -4.02
N ALA A 297 -7.89 -23.20 -4.71
CA ALA A 297 -7.00 -22.18 -4.15
C ALA A 297 -7.65 -21.37 -3.02
N TRP A 298 -8.96 -21.09 -3.11
CA TRP A 298 -9.72 -20.49 -2.03
C TRP A 298 -9.79 -21.37 -0.80
N ALA A 299 -10.12 -22.65 -0.98
CA ALA A 299 -10.15 -23.61 0.12
C ALA A 299 -8.79 -23.71 0.85
N GLU A 300 -7.69 -23.71 0.08
CA GLU A 300 -6.34 -23.68 0.63
C GLU A 300 -6.02 -22.37 1.36
N PHE A 301 -6.40 -21.21 0.78
CA PHE A 301 -6.19 -19.90 1.41
C PHE A 301 -6.90 -19.78 2.76
N LYS A 302 -8.12 -20.32 2.89
CA LYS A 302 -8.88 -20.31 4.15
C LYS A 302 -8.16 -21.02 5.29
N THR A 303 -7.27 -21.97 5.01
CA THR A 303 -6.50 -22.68 6.06
C THR A 303 -5.46 -21.78 6.76
N GLY A 304 -5.21 -20.59 6.26
CA GLY A 304 -4.18 -19.69 6.79
C GLY A 304 -2.74 -20.07 6.46
N LYS A 305 -2.54 -21.06 5.59
CA LYS A 305 -1.23 -21.59 5.22
C LYS A 305 -0.36 -20.62 4.42
N PHE A 306 -0.98 -19.60 3.81
CA PHE A 306 -0.33 -18.63 2.96
C PHE A 306 -0.69 -17.20 3.36
N ASP A 307 0.31 -16.33 3.38
CA ASP A 307 0.13 -14.91 3.67
C ASP A 307 -0.30 -14.09 2.45
N ASN A 308 -0.11 -14.64 1.24
CA ASN A 308 -0.50 -13.94 0.02
C ASN A 308 -2.02 -13.93 -0.15
N SER A 309 -2.63 -12.78 0.02
CA SER A 309 -4.06 -12.54 -0.18
C SER A 309 -4.40 -11.77 -1.46
N PHE A 310 -3.39 -11.34 -2.21
CA PHE A 310 -3.58 -10.48 -3.37
C PHE A 310 -4.33 -11.16 -4.51
N PHE A 311 -4.10 -12.43 -4.76
CA PHE A 311 -4.81 -13.14 -5.83
C PHE A 311 -6.31 -13.25 -5.55
N VAL A 312 -6.72 -13.43 -4.29
CA VAL A 312 -8.13 -13.40 -3.88
C VAL A 312 -8.73 -12.02 -4.09
N TRP A 313 -7.99 -10.97 -3.68
CA TRP A 313 -8.40 -9.60 -3.89
C TRP A 313 -8.59 -9.25 -5.38
N GLN A 314 -7.77 -9.80 -6.24
CA GLN A 314 -7.93 -9.61 -7.69
C GLN A 314 -9.21 -10.23 -8.25
N TRP A 315 -9.62 -11.40 -7.77
CA TRP A 315 -10.89 -11.99 -8.20
C TRP A 315 -12.07 -11.09 -7.87
N ILE A 316 -12.11 -10.59 -6.62
CA ILE A 316 -13.14 -9.65 -6.17
C ILE A 316 -13.13 -8.40 -7.06
N ASN A 317 -11.96 -7.83 -7.24
CA ASN A 317 -11.79 -6.56 -7.94
C ASN A 317 -12.23 -6.64 -9.41
N VAL A 318 -11.84 -7.72 -10.09
CA VAL A 318 -12.17 -7.93 -11.50
C VAL A 318 -13.68 -8.17 -11.65
N GLU A 319 -14.25 -9.07 -10.86
CA GLU A 319 -15.68 -9.40 -10.98
C GLU A 319 -16.56 -8.20 -10.62
N GLU A 320 -16.25 -7.48 -9.53
CA GLU A 320 -17.01 -6.30 -9.14
C GLU A 320 -16.87 -5.16 -10.14
N TRP A 321 -15.71 -5.03 -10.79
CA TRP A 321 -15.54 -4.07 -11.88
C TRP A 321 -16.44 -4.42 -13.07
N PHE A 322 -16.52 -5.68 -13.47
CA PHE A 322 -17.43 -6.12 -14.53
C PHE A 322 -18.90 -5.83 -14.16
N ARG A 323 -19.31 -6.19 -12.96
CA ARG A 323 -20.68 -5.95 -12.47
C ARG A 323 -21.03 -4.46 -12.46
N THR A 324 -20.04 -3.61 -12.07
CA THR A 324 -20.25 -2.16 -11.95
C THR A 324 -20.31 -1.47 -13.31
N PHE A 325 -19.45 -1.83 -14.26
CA PHE A 325 -19.24 -1.04 -15.49
C PHE A 325 -19.67 -1.73 -16.77
N VAL A 326 -19.77 -3.05 -16.79
CA VAL A 326 -20.09 -3.82 -17.99
C VAL A 326 -21.50 -4.39 -17.92
N ASP A 327 -21.85 -5.03 -16.82
CA ASP A 327 -23.18 -5.63 -16.65
C ASP A 327 -24.25 -4.57 -16.29
N ALA A 328 -23.81 -3.39 -15.93
CA ALA A 328 -24.67 -2.29 -15.52
C ALA A 328 -25.63 -2.66 -14.36
N ASP A 329 -25.18 -3.51 -13.46
CA ASP A 329 -25.88 -3.72 -12.19
C ASP A 329 -26.15 -2.36 -11.54
N ALA A 330 -27.40 -2.13 -11.11
CA ALA A 330 -27.79 -0.86 -10.51
C ALA A 330 -26.86 -0.47 -9.36
N VAL A 331 -25.86 0.35 -9.67
CA VAL A 331 -25.04 0.99 -8.64
C VAL A 331 -25.90 2.08 -8.05
N THR A 332 -26.28 1.93 -6.80
CA THR A 332 -26.91 3.01 -6.06
C THR A 332 -25.86 4.10 -5.87
N THR A 333 -25.80 5.02 -6.82
CA THR A 333 -24.89 6.19 -6.79
C THR A 333 -25.15 7.11 -5.60
N GLN A 334 -26.23 6.86 -4.87
CA GLN A 334 -26.71 7.65 -3.73
C GLN A 334 -26.27 7.10 -2.36
N VAL A 335 -25.49 6.02 -2.29
CA VAL A 335 -24.94 5.62 -1.00
C VAL A 335 -23.82 6.61 -0.67
N PRO A 336 -23.97 7.45 0.36
CA PRO A 336 -22.85 8.22 0.86
C PRO A 336 -21.71 7.24 1.10
N LEU A 337 -20.50 7.55 0.68
CA LEU A 337 -19.32 6.71 0.90
C LEU A 337 -19.01 6.47 2.39
N CYS A 338 -19.78 7.10 3.28
CA CYS A 338 -19.83 6.78 4.69
C CYS A 338 -21.28 6.88 5.15
N PRO A 339 -21.85 5.84 5.79
CA PRO A 339 -23.00 6.03 6.65
C PRO A 339 -22.62 7.09 7.69
N GLU A 340 -23.61 7.81 8.20
CA GLU A 340 -23.47 8.84 9.22
C GLU A 340 -22.40 8.42 10.24
N LEU A 341 -21.18 8.92 10.06
CA LEU A 341 -20.17 8.81 11.09
C LEU A 341 -20.73 9.61 12.25
N HIS A 342 -21.19 8.91 13.28
CA HIS A 342 -21.59 9.55 14.52
C HIS A 342 -20.40 10.41 14.91
N ALA A 343 -20.60 11.72 14.86
CA ALA A 343 -19.61 12.68 15.27
C ALA A 343 -19.14 12.28 16.67
N VAL A 344 -17.92 11.79 16.78
CA VAL A 344 -17.29 11.67 18.08
C VAL A 344 -17.18 13.09 18.58
N PRO A 345 -17.79 13.43 19.75
CA PRO A 345 -17.77 14.79 20.23
C PRO A 345 -16.31 15.23 20.35
N THR A 346 -15.96 16.32 19.69
CA THR A 346 -14.75 17.07 19.97
C THR A 346 -14.81 17.46 21.43
N GLN A 347 -14.07 16.78 22.28
CA GLN A 347 -13.81 17.30 23.62
C GLN A 347 -12.96 18.56 23.41
N GLY A 348 -13.57 19.69 23.79
CA GLY A 348 -12.97 21.02 23.78
C GLY A 348 -11.80 21.18 24.75
#